data_5f6ae07252ba9958b8e356d476dbb451
#
_entry.id   5f6ae07252ba9958b8e356d476dbb451
#
_cell.length_a   1.000
_cell.length_b   1.000
_cell.length_c   1.000
_cell.angle_alpha   90.00
_cell.angle_beta   90.00
_cell.angle_gamma   90.00
#
_symmetry.space_group_name_H-M   'P 1'
#
loop_
_entity.id
_entity.type
_entity.pdbx_description
1 polymer ?
#
loop_
_entity_poly.entity_id
_entity_poly.type
_entity_poly.pdbx_seq_one_letter_code
_entity_poly.pdbx_strand_id
1 'polypeptide(L)'
;MSPKFCSPGQVQTKKCIEEVLHFAYEENLLVMADEVYQDNVYLPDCQFHSFKKVLYEMGPEYFNGVELVSFHSTSKGFTGECGFRGGYMEVLNMDPQVEAQLVKLLSVRLCPPVPGQAAMDVIVNPPKEHEPSYAQF
;
A
#
# COMPACT_ATOMS: atom_id res chain seq x y z
N MET A 1 3.85 19.66 -17.61
CA MET A 1 2.49 19.50 -17.04
C MET A 1 2.68 19.01 -15.62
N SER A 2 2.28 19.75 -14.62
CA SER A 2 2.39 19.32 -13.23
C SER A 2 1.44 18.14 -13.01
N PRO A 3 1.90 16.98 -12.50
CA PRO A 3 0.99 15.90 -12.15
C PRO A 3 0.02 16.45 -11.09
N LYS A 4 -1.27 16.38 -11.37
CA LYS A 4 -2.30 16.66 -10.36
C LYS A 4 -2.28 15.51 -9.35
N PHE A 5 -1.43 15.65 -8.34
CA PHE A 5 -1.42 14.73 -7.21
C PHE A 5 -2.76 14.80 -6.49
N CYS A 6 -3.40 13.67 -6.42
CA CYS A 6 -4.57 13.29 -5.62
C CYS A 6 -5.34 14.44 -4.95
N SER A 7 -6.38 14.90 -5.62
CA SER A 7 -7.49 15.54 -4.93
C SER A 7 -8.17 14.46 -4.05
N PRO A 8 -8.53 14.76 -2.79
CA PRO A 8 -9.30 13.82 -1.98
C PRO A 8 -10.55 13.36 -2.74
N GLY A 9 -10.74 12.05 -2.86
CA GLY A 9 -11.86 11.45 -3.58
C GLY A 9 -11.61 11.08 -5.04
N GLN A 10 -10.37 11.20 -5.55
CA GLN A 10 -10.04 10.73 -6.89
C GLN A 10 -9.47 9.29 -6.85
N VAL A 11 -10.09 8.38 -7.61
CA VAL A 11 -9.54 7.04 -7.88
C VAL A 11 -8.57 7.15 -9.06
N GLN A 12 -7.33 6.71 -8.87
CA GLN A 12 -6.34 6.73 -9.95
C GLN A 12 -6.60 5.60 -10.94
N THR A 13 -6.51 5.93 -12.23
CA THR A 13 -6.58 4.91 -13.27
C THR A 13 -5.27 4.13 -13.36
N LYS A 14 -5.34 2.88 -13.84
CA LYS A 14 -4.15 2.06 -14.10
C LYS A 14 -3.12 2.83 -14.95
N LYS A 15 -3.57 3.50 -16.00
CA LYS A 15 -2.71 4.30 -16.87
C LYS A 15 -1.97 5.42 -16.13
N CYS A 16 -2.65 6.12 -15.22
CA CYS A 16 -2.02 7.17 -14.42
C CYS A 16 -0.92 6.59 -13.51
N ILE A 17 -1.15 5.41 -12.93
CA ILE A 17 -0.15 4.71 -12.11
C ILE A 17 1.04 4.27 -12.98
N GLU A 18 0.80 3.72 -14.17
CA GLU A 18 1.85 3.36 -15.14
C GLU A 18 2.72 4.57 -15.50
N GLU A 19 2.12 5.74 -15.77
CA GLU A 19 2.85 6.98 -16.07
C GLU A 19 3.73 7.45 -14.90
N VAL A 20 3.24 7.32 -13.66
CA VAL A 20 4.00 7.65 -12.44
C VAL A 20 5.17 6.69 -12.25
N LEU A 21 4.94 5.38 -12.42
CA LEU A 21 5.97 4.36 -12.28
C LEU A 21 7.05 4.47 -13.37
N HIS A 22 6.64 4.78 -14.61
CA HIS A 22 7.58 5.04 -15.70
C HIS A 22 8.47 6.23 -15.39
N PHE A 23 7.88 7.34 -14.96
CA PHE A 23 8.64 8.53 -14.56
C PHE A 23 9.60 8.23 -13.40
N ALA A 24 9.13 7.49 -12.38
CA ALA A 24 9.98 7.10 -11.26
C ALA A 24 11.17 6.22 -11.70
N TYR A 25 10.94 5.32 -12.66
CA TYR A 25 11.98 4.48 -13.24
C TYR A 25 13.04 5.32 -13.98
N GLU A 26 12.61 6.25 -14.84
CA GLU A 26 13.51 7.11 -15.63
C GLU A 26 14.36 8.03 -14.75
N GLU A 27 13.76 8.57 -13.68
CA GLU A 27 14.40 9.54 -12.78
C GLU A 27 15.03 8.88 -11.54
N ASN A 28 15.03 7.55 -11.44
CA ASN A 28 15.54 6.79 -10.29
C ASN A 28 14.96 7.28 -8.95
N LEU A 29 13.63 7.40 -8.88
CA LEU A 29 12.92 7.88 -7.69
C LEU A 29 12.31 6.73 -6.90
N LEU A 30 12.40 6.84 -5.57
CA LEU A 30 11.63 6.01 -4.65
C LEU A 30 10.16 6.41 -4.71
N VAL A 31 9.28 5.44 -4.98
CA VAL A 31 7.82 5.63 -4.93
C VAL A 31 7.29 5.26 -3.55
N MET A 32 6.53 6.15 -2.94
CA MET A 32 5.82 5.89 -1.68
C MET A 32 4.32 5.91 -1.96
N ALA A 33 3.71 4.72 -1.98
CA ALA A 33 2.29 4.53 -2.28
C ALA A 33 1.48 4.42 -0.98
N ASP A 34 0.70 5.45 -0.67
CA ASP A 34 -0.25 5.43 0.45
C ASP A 34 -1.59 4.85 -0.04
N GLU A 35 -1.79 3.55 0.23
CA GLU A 35 -2.92 2.75 -0.27
C GLU A 35 -4.00 2.52 0.80
N VAL A 36 -4.06 3.39 1.83
CA VAL A 36 -4.96 3.23 2.99
C VAL A 36 -6.46 3.30 2.66
N TYR A 37 -6.84 3.76 1.47
CA TYR A 37 -8.22 3.87 1.02
C TYR A 37 -8.60 2.88 -0.10
N GLN A 38 -7.90 1.76 -0.22
CA GLN A 38 -8.12 0.76 -1.27
C GLN A 38 -9.57 0.25 -1.36
N ASP A 39 -10.27 0.17 -0.22
CA ASP A 39 -11.66 -0.33 -0.15
C ASP A 39 -12.71 0.78 -0.32
N ASN A 40 -12.31 2.05 -0.40
CA ASN A 40 -13.20 3.21 -0.46
C ASN A 40 -13.44 3.67 -1.90
N VAL A 41 -13.73 2.74 -2.79
CA VAL A 41 -14.11 3.01 -4.17
C VAL A 41 -15.62 2.85 -4.30
N TYR A 42 -16.34 3.97 -4.50
CA TYR A 42 -17.80 4.00 -4.49
C TYR A 42 -18.42 4.18 -5.87
N LEU A 43 -17.62 4.52 -6.89
CA LEU A 43 -18.11 4.69 -8.25
C LEU A 43 -18.10 3.34 -8.98
N PRO A 44 -19.20 2.94 -9.66
CA PRO A 44 -19.32 1.65 -10.34
C PRO A 44 -18.25 1.40 -11.42
N ASP A 45 -17.84 2.49 -12.08
CA ASP A 45 -16.88 2.43 -13.19
C ASP A 45 -15.42 2.63 -12.75
N CYS A 46 -15.17 2.68 -11.44
CA CYS A 46 -13.85 2.84 -10.87
C CYS A 46 -13.41 1.56 -10.16
N GLN A 47 -12.12 1.26 -10.27
CA GLN A 47 -11.50 0.14 -9.60
C GLN A 47 -10.19 0.60 -8.93
N PHE A 48 -9.90 0.08 -7.75
CA PHE A 48 -8.61 0.25 -7.11
C PHE A 48 -7.53 -0.56 -7.87
N HIS A 49 -6.40 0.08 -8.12
CA HIS A 49 -5.21 -0.54 -8.66
C HIS A 49 -4.04 -0.31 -7.71
N SER A 50 -3.50 -1.38 -7.14
CA SER A 50 -2.31 -1.30 -6.32
C SER A 50 -1.08 -0.96 -7.18
N PHE A 51 -0.21 -0.08 -6.69
CA PHE A 51 1.03 0.28 -7.35
C PHE A 51 1.91 -0.95 -7.60
N LYS A 52 2.02 -1.85 -6.62
CA LYS A 52 2.78 -3.10 -6.76
C LYS A 52 2.25 -4.00 -7.87
N LYS A 53 0.92 -4.16 -7.96
CA LYS A 53 0.29 -4.95 -9.01
C LYS A 53 0.55 -4.36 -10.40
N VAL A 54 0.36 -3.05 -10.54
CA VAL A 54 0.61 -2.35 -11.82
C VAL A 54 2.09 -2.46 -12.18
N LEU A 55 3.00 -2.25 -11.24
CA LEU A 55 4.43 -2.38 -11.45
C LEU A 55 4.81 -3.78 -11.94
N TYR A 56 4.22 -4.83 -11.36
CA TYR A 56 4.42 -6.21 -11.81
C TYR A 56 3.92 -6.43 -13.24
N GLU A 57 2.75 -5.87 -13.58
CA GLU A 57 2.13 -5.99 -14.91
C GLU A 57 2.89 -5.19 -15.99
N MET A 58 3.68 -4.18 -15.63
CA MET A 58 4.57 -3.45 -16.55
C MET A 58 5.77 -4.27 -17.03
N GLY A 59 6.02 -5.42 -16.41
CA GLY A 59 7.06 -6.35 -16.81
C GLY A 59 8.33 -6.30 -15.94
N PRO A 60 9.24 -7.28 -16.14
CA PRO A 60 10.35 -7.51 -15.23
C PRO A 60 11.36 -6.37 -15.16
N GLU A 61 11.49 -5.57 -16.21
CA GLU A 61 12.37 -4.41 -16.23
C GLU A 61 11.95 -3.37 -15.17
N TYR A 62 10.68 -2.97 -15.20
CA TYR A 62 10.12 -2.04 -14.22
C TYR A 62 10.02 -2.65 -12.84
N PHE A 63 9.52 -3.90 -12.76
CA PHE A 63 9.33 -4.59 -11.48
C PHE A 63 10.61 -4.77 -10.68
N ASN A 64 11.75 -4.95 -11.34
CA ASN A 64 13.06 -5.08 -10.68
C ASN A 64 13.83 -3.75 -10.60
N GLY A 65 13.38 -2.70 -11.26
CA GLY A 65 14.10 -1.43 -11.36
C GLY A 65 13.52 -0.30 -10.51
N VAL A 66 12.22 -0.35 -10.16
CA VAL A 66 11.59 0.70 -9.37
C VAL A 66 11.62 0.35 -7.88
N GLU A 67 12.16 1.25 -7.05
CA GLU A 67 12.02 1.18 -5.60
C GLU A 67 10.62 1.62 -5.19
N LEU A 68 9.89 0.75 -4.48
CA LEU A 68 8.50 1.01 -4.06
C LEU A 68 8.31 0.70 -2.59
N VAL A 69 7.63 1.59 -1.87
CA VAL A 69 7.11 1.32 -0.52
C VAL A 69 5.61 1.54 -0.51
N SER A 70 4.85 0.48 -0.26
CA SER A 70 3.40 0.54 -0.11
C SER A 70 3.01 0.57 1.36
N PHE A 71 2.06 1.44 1.72
CA PHE A 71 1.60 1.62 3.10
C PHE A 71 0.13 1.25 3.25
N HIS A 72 -0.18 0.64 4.38
CA HIS A 72 -1.56 0.43 4.82
C HIS A 72 -1.71 0.64 6.32
N SER A 73 -2.94 0.90 6.80
CA SER A 73 -3.19 1.25 8.20
C SER A 73 -4.62 0.90 8.62
N THR A 74 -4.80 0.51 9.88
CA THR A 74 -6.13 0.39 10.52
C THR A 74 -6.82 1.73 10.75
N SER A 75 -6.07 2.83 10.63
CA SER A 75 -6.57 4.18 10.97
C SER A 75 -7.51 4.78 9.91
N LYS A 76 -7.51 4.25 8.71
CA LYS A 76 -8.27 4.72 7.55
C LYS A 76 -9.04 3.56 6.92
N GLY A 77 -9.47 3.75 5.67
CA GLY A 77 -10.22 2.74 4.95
C GLY A 77 -11.56 2.43 5.61
N PHE A 78 -12.04 1.21 5.43
CA PHE A 78 -13.31 0.80 6.03
C PHE A 78 -13.21 0.49 7.53
N THR A 79 -12.01 0.22 8.05
CA THR A 79 -11.80 -0.08 9.47
C THR A 79 -11.97 1.16 10.34
N GLY A 80 -11.31 2.26 9.98
CA GLY A 80 -11.42 3.54 10.70
C GLY A 80 -10.95 3.56 12.14
N GLU A 81 -10.19 2.54 12.58
CA GLU A 81 -9.80 2.31 13.99
C GLU A 81 -8.44 2.91 14.34
N CYS A 82 -8.37 4.25 14.33
CA CYS A 82 -7.13 5.00 14.59
C CYS A 82 -6.50 4.67 15.95
N GLY A 83 -7.32 4.31 16.93
CA GLY A 83 -6.87 4.01 18.31
C GLY A 83 -6.03 2.74 18.43
N PHE A 84 -6.17 1.79 17.52
CA PHE A 84 -5.40 0.54 17.54
C PHE A 84 -3.93 0.71 17.15
N ARG A 85 -3.57 1.82 16.51
CA ARG A 85 -2.18 2.13 16.11
C ARG A 85 -1.51 1.01 15.32
N GLY A 86 -2.27 0.38 14.42
CA GLY A 86 -1.82 -0.68 13.53
C GLY A 86 -1.56 -0.19 12.12
N GLY A 87 -0.59 -0.81 11.44
CA GLY A 87 -0.27 -0.55 10.04
C GLY A 87 0.95 -1.34 9.63
N TYR A 88 1.17 -1.42 8.32
CA TYR A 88 2.39 -2.02 7.76
C TYR A 88 2.89 -1.20 6.57
N MET A 89 4.12 -1.44 6.21
CA MET A 89 4.68 -1.07 4.93
C MET A 89 5.28 -2.30 4.27
N GLU A 90 5.11 -2.40 2.96
CA GLU A 90 5.79 -3.38 2.12
C GLU A 90 6.87 -2.66 1.32
N VAL A 91 8.11 -3.15 1.42
CA VAL A 91 9.29 -2.56 0.77
C VAL A 91 9.69 -3.44 -0.39
N LEU A 92 9.88 -2.86 -1.57
CA LEU A 92 10.29 -3.54 -2.79
C LEU A 92 11.51 -2.83 -3.40
N ASN A 93 12.54 -3.61 -3.75
CA ASN A 93 13.77 -3.20 -4.43
C ASN A 93 14.61 -2.11 -3.73
N MET A 94 14.35 -1.78 -2.48
CA MET A 94 15.16 -0.80 -1.74
C MET A 94 16.62 -1.26 -1.67
N ASP A 95 17.55 -0.32 -1.77
CA ASP A 95 18.97 -0.63 -1.55
C ASP A 95 19.17 -1.34 -0.19
N PRO A 96 19.86 -2.48 -0.15
CA PRO A 96 20.01 -3.26 1.08
C PRO A 96 20.68 -2.50 2.23
N GLN A 97 21.55 -1.51 1.94
CA GLN A 97 22.19 -0.70 2.97
C GLN A 97 21.20 0.31 3.56
N VAL A 98 20.33 0.86 2.71
CA VAL A 98 19.22 1.76 3.14
C VAL A 98 18.21 0.98 3.97
N GLU A 99 17.79 -0.21 3.50
CA GLU A 99 16.86 -1.08 4.22
C GLU A 99 17.43 -1.46 5.61
N ALA A 100 18.72 -1.79 5.70
CA ALA A 100 19.37 -2.09 6.98
C ALA A 100 19.33 -0.91 7.96
N GLN A 101 19.48 0.34 7.48
CA GLN A 101 19.32 1.52 8.34
C GLN A 101 17.86 1.77 8.73
N LEU A 102 16.93 1.53 7.81
CA LEU A 102 15.50 1.61 8.10
C LEU A 102 15.10 0.63 9.22
N VAL A 103 15.56 -0.62 9.13
CA VAL A 103 15.32 -1.64 10.17
C VAL A 103 15.90 -1.20 11.52
N LYS A 104 17.11 -0.65 11.56
CA LYS A 104 17.69 -0.09 12.79
C LYS A 104 16.85 1.04 13.38
N LEU A 105 16.36 1.94 12.53
CA LEU A 105 15.52 3.05 12.97
C LEU A 105 14.20 2.55 13.56
N LEU A 106 13.59 1.56 12.92
CA LEU A 106 12.32 0.97 13.38
C LEU A 106 12.49 0.18 14.68
N SER A 107 13.62 -0.52 14.85
CA SER A 107 13.90 -1.34 16.05
C SER A 107 13.95 -0.53 17.36
N VAL A 108 14.21 0.78 17.29
CA VAL A 108 14.17 1.67 18.46
C VAL A 108 12.77 1.77 19.08
N ARG A 109 11.72 1.58 18.31
CA ARG A 109 10.32 1.64 18.79
C ARG A 109 9.86 0.38 19.52
N LEU A 110 10.69 -0.66 19.58
CA LEU A 110 10.35 -1.96 20.18
C LEU A 110 9.10 -2.60 19.52
N CYS A 111 8.18 -3.13 20.33
CA CYS A 111 7.03 -3.88 19.84
C CYS A 111 5.85 -2.97 19.47
N PRO A 112 5.19 -3.17 18.30
CA PRO A 112 3.94 -2.51 18.00
C PRO A 112 2.81 -2.99 18.93
N PRO A 113 1.76 -2.19 19.15
CA PRO A 113 0.63 -2.58 20.00
C PRO A 113 -0.07 -3.86 19.52
N VAL A 114 -0.28 -4.82 20.41
CA VAL A 114 -0.93 -6.12 20.08
C VAL A 114 -2.33 -5.94 19.47
N PRO A 115 -3.21 -5.04 19.96
CA PRO A 115 -4.50 -4.80 19.33
C PRO A 115 -4.39 -4.32 17.88
N GLY A 116 -3.40 -3.49 17.58
CA GLY A 116 -3.12 -3.03 16.21
C GLY A 116 -2.66 -4.16 15.29
N GLN A 117 -1.81 -5.05 15.80
CA GLN A 117 -1.37 -6.24 15.05
C GLN A 117 -2.54 -7.20 14.77
N ALA A 118 -3.37 -7.49 15.77
CA ALA A 118 -4.54 -8.35 15.62
C ALA A 118 -5.54 -7.77 14.60
N ALA A 119 -5.80 -6.45 14.65
CA ALA A 119 -6.65 -5.78 13.69
C ALA A 119 -6.09 -5.85 12.26
N MET A 120 -4.76 -5.68 12.11
CA MET A 120 -4.10 -5.83 10.80
C MET A 120 -4.18 -7.26 10.28
N ASP A 121 -4.03 -8.28 11.14
CA ASP A 121 -4.15 -9.68 10.74
C ASP A 121 -5.54 -9.98 10.18
N VAL A 122 -6.59 -9.50 10.82
CA VAL A 122 -7.98 -9.64 10.30
C VAL A 122 -8.18 -8.94 8.95
N ILE A 123 -7.54 -7.79 8.73
CA ILE A 123 -7.63 -7.04 7.47
C ILE A 123 -6.94 -7.79 6.32
N VAL A 124 -5.74 -8.32 6.57
CA VAL A 124 -4.95 -9.00 5.53
C VAL A 124 -5.31 -10.46 5.33
N ASN A 125 -5.96 -11.06 6.32
CA ASN A 125 -6.49 -12.43 6.32
C ASN A 125 -7.99 -12.43 6.62
N PRO A 126 -8.83 -11.85 5.73
CA PRO A 126 -10.27 -11.82 5.96
C PRO A 126 -10.88 -13.23 6.00
N PRO A 127 -12.06 -13.40 6.62
CA PRO A 127 -12.75 -14.68 6.62
C PRO A 127 -12.91 -15.26 5.22
N LYS A 128 -12.77 -16.57 5.10
CA LYS A 128 -12.93 -17.30 3.83
C LYS A 128 -14.37 -17.84 3.70
N GLU A 129 -14.80 -18.13 2.48
CA GLU A 129 -16.16 -18.57 2.15
C GLU A 129 -16.68 -19.75 2.99
N HIS A 130 -15.79 -20.62 3.46
CA HIS A 130 -16.15 -21.78 4.30
C HIS A 130 -16.23 -21.47 5.80
N GLU A 131 -15.89 -20.26 6.22
CA GLU A 131 -15.89 -19.85 7.62
C GLU A 131 -17.24 -19.23 8.01
N PRO A 132 -17.76 -19.53 9.23
CA PRO A 132 -19.08 -19.05 9.66
C PRO A 132 -19.22 -17.51 9.65
N SER A 133 -18.13 -16.79 9.84
CA SER A 133 -18.10 -15.32 9.86
C SER A 133 -18.13 -14.68 8.48
N TYR A 134 -17.89 -15.45 7.40
CA TYR A 134 -17.81 -14.90 6.03
C TYR A 134 -19.10 -14.15 5.61
N ALA A 135 -20.27 -14.69 5.95
CA ALA A 135 -21.54 -14.07 5.59
C ALA A 135 -21.81 -12.73 6.29
N GLN A 136 -21.04 -12.41 7.33
CA GLN A 136 -21.12 -11.14 8.07
C GLN A 136 -20.04 -10.14 7.66
N PHE A 137 -19.00 -10.63 7.00
CA PHE A 137 -17.88 -9.85 6.47
C PHE A 137 -18.22 -9.28 5.09
#